data_bdf2bb5a5f9761b013db53e9db69a237
#
_entry.id   bdf2bb5a5f9761b013db53e9db69a237
#
_cell.length_a   1.000
_cell.length_b   1.000
_cell.length_c   1.000
_cell.angle_alpha   90.00
_cell.angle_beta   90.00
_cell.angle_gamma   90.00
#
_symmetry.space_group_name_H-M   'P 1'
#
loop_
_entity.id
_entity.type
_entity.pdbx_description
1 polymer ?
#
loop_
_entity_poly.entity_id
_entity_poly.type
_entity_poly.pdbx_seq_one_letter_code
_entity_poly.pdbx_strand_id
1 'polypeptide(L)'
;MPELGFVSQEKAERFVYVASQLSSCYIDNRTRFSMQFLADVMKKMSDKSLITIQDLYEFSEKEIIEKIENCEEKNIAQCFKIWKNATQIKEGDIPPGGVYSVSLEKVKIRYINPLVKIGEKAVRVSEISEKAKKDIEKALHFKTKKCAYLDFNFS
;
A
#
# COMPACT_ATOMS: atom_id res chain seq x y z
N MET A 1 26.07 7.20 6.97
CA MET A 1 24.75 7.86 7.05
C MET A 1 24.34 7.96 8.50
N PRO A 2 23.78 9.08 8.97
CA PRO A 2 23.19 9.16 10.30
C PRO A 2 22.05 8.14 10.41
N GLU A 3 21.97 7.43 11.53
CA GLU A 3 20.95 6.44 11.79
C GLU A 3 20.04 6.91 12.92
N LEU A 4 18.75 6.53 12.85
CA LEU A 4 17.76 6.86 13.86
C LEU A 4 18.10 6.17 15.18
N GLY A 5 18.23 6.97 16.26
CA GLY A 5 18.49 6.51 17.61
C GLY A 5 17.56 7.11 18.64
N PHE A 6 17.30 6.37 19.70
CA PHE A 6 16.49 6.78 20.83
C PHE A 6 17.30 6.77 22.12
N VAL A 7 16.98 7.68 23.02
CA VAL A 7 17.55 7.71 24.39
C VAL A 7 16.70 6.91 25.40
N SER A 8 15.56 6.38 24.95
CA SER A 8 14.62 5.61 25.78
C SER A 8 14.18 4.36 25.04
N GLN A 9 14.32 3.20 25.70
CA GLN A 9 13.84 1.93 25.19
C GLN A 9 12.33 1.95 24.93
N GLU A 10 11.53 2.47 25.85
CA GLU A 10 10.07 2.55 25.74
C GLU A 10 9.64 3.33 24.50
N LYS A 11 10.30 4.48 24.22
CA LYS A 11 10.02 5.28 23.04
C LYS A 11 10.41 4.55 21.76
N ALA A 12 11.50 3.82 21.76
CA ALA A 12 11.93 2.99 20.64
C ALA A 12 10.93 1.85 20.36
N GLU A 13 10.46 1.16 21.41
CA GLU A 13 9.43 0.11 21.32
C GLU A 13 8.13 0.65 20.72
N ARG A 14 7.65 1.79 21.23
CA ARG A 14 6.45 2.44 20.71
C ARG A 14 6.61 2.83 19.24
N PHE A 15 7.77 3.35 18.88
CA PHE A 15 8.07 3.70 17.49
C PHE A 15 8.05 2.47 16.57
N VAL A 16 8.70 1.36 16.98
CA VAL A 16 8.68 0.09 16.21
C VAL A 16 7.25 -0.41 16.04
N TYR A 17 6.45 -0.40 17.10
CA TYR A 17 5.05 -0.82 17.04
C TYR A 17 4.27 0.00 16.01
N VAL A 18 4.30 1.33 16.09
CA VAL A 18 3.58 2.22 15.17
C VAL A 18 4.09 2.05 13.73
N ALA A 19 5.41 2.01 13.54
CA ALA A 19 6.01 1.82 12.22
C ALA A 19 5.62 0.46 11.59
N SER A 20 5.54 -0.61 12.40
CA SER A 20 5.09 -1.92 11.95
C SER A 20 3.62 -1.92 11.52
N GLN A 21 2.74 -1.22 12.27
CA GLN A 21 1.34 -1.06 11.89
C GLN A 21 1.19 -0.29 10.56
N LEU A 22 1.90 0.82 10.41
CA LEU A 22 1.91 1.60 9.16
C LEU A 22 2.44 0.77 7.99
N SER A 23 3.53 0.04 8.18
CA SER A 23 4.09 -0.85 7.16
C SER A 23 3.07 -1.91 6.72
N SER A 24 2.31 -2.47 7.65
CA SER A 24 1.25 -3.45 7.35
C SER A 24 0.15 -2.84 6.47
N CYS A 25 -0.25 -1.59 6.71
CA CYS A 25 -1.23 -0.90 5.86
C CYS A 25 -0.76 -0.75 4.41
N TYR A 26 0.54 -0.46 4.19
CA TYR A 26 1.09 -0.30 2.83
C TYR A 26 1.26 -1.62 2.08
N ILE A 27 1.48 -2.72 2.77
CA ILE A 27 1.63 -4.05 2.16
C ILE A 27 0.31 -4.83 2.12
N ASP A 28 -0.74 -4.31 2.74
CA ASP A 28 -2.08 -4.87 2.69
C ASP A 28 -2.60 -5.00 1.26
N ASN A 29 -3.27 -6.10 0.98
CA ASN A 29 -3.72 -6.44 -0.35
C ASN A 29 -4.73 -5.44 -0.92
N ARG A 30 -5.61 -4.89 -0.07
CA ARG A 30 -6.58 -3.86 -0.46
C ARG A 30 -5.87 -2.58 -0.91
N THR A 31 -4.90 -2.11 -0.14
CA THR A 31 -4.10 -0.92 -0.48
C THR A 31 -3.34 -1.12 -1.78
N ARG A 32 -2.67 -2.26 -1.93
CA ARG A 32 -1.88 -2.58 -3.13
C ARG A 32 -2.76 -2.73 -4.38
N PHE A 33 -3.90 -3.41 -4.25
CA PHE A 33 -4.89 -3.49 -5.33
C PHE A 33 -5.36 -2.09 -5.75
N SER A 34 -5.76 -1.26 -4.78
CA SER A 34 -6.27 0.09 -5.03
C SER A 34 -5.23 0.97 -5.71
N MET A 35 -3.98 0.94 -5.26
CA MET A 35 -2.88 1.70 -5.87
C MET A 35 -2.64 1.26 -7.32
N GLN A 36 -2.60 -0.05 -7.60
CA GLN A 36 -2.41 -0.55 -8.96
C GLN A 36 -3.61 -0.23 -9.85
N PHE A 37 -4.83 -0.45 -9.36
CA PHE A 37 -6.04 -0.13 -10.11
C PHE A 37 -6.11 1.35 -10.50
N LEU A 38 -5.82 2.25 -9.55
CA LEU A 38 -5.77 3.69 -9.85
C LEU A 38 -4.69 4.04 -10.86
N ALA A 39 -3.51 3.43 -10.76
CA ALA A 39 -2.45 3.61 -11.75
C ALA A 39 -2.88 3.16 -13.15
N ASP A 40 -3.58 2.02 -13.25
CA ASP A 40 -4.09 1.50 -14.51
C ASP A 40 -5.22 2.37 -15.08
N VAL A 41 -6.12 2.91 -14.22
CA VAL A 41 -7.14 3.90 -14.62
C VAL A 41 -6.47 5.14 -15.20
N MET A 42 -5.50 5.73 -14.48
CA MET A 42 -4.77 6.92 -14.92
C MET A 42 -4.05 6.69 -16.24
N LYS A 43 -3.41 5.53 -16.38
CA LYS A 43 -2.75 5.15 -17.63
C LYS A 43 -3.74 5.07 -18.78
N LYS A 44 -4.86 4.36 -18.63
CA LYS A 44 -5.89 4.27 -19.69
C LYS A 44 -6.47 5.63 -20.06
N MET A 45 -6.72 6.50 -19.08
CA MET A 45 -7.20 7.86 -19.35
C MET A 45 -6.16 8.68 -20.12
N SER A 46 -4.88 8.54 -19.76
CA SER A 46 -3.78 9.20 -20.47
C SER A 46 -3.63 8.67 -21.90
N ASP A 47 -3.66 7.35 -22.10
CA ASP A 47 -3.55 6.71 -23.41
C ASP A 47 -4.70 7.15 -24.35
N LYS A 48 -5.85 7.49 -23.79
CA LYS A 48 -7.03 8.00 -24.52
C LYS A 48 -7.10 9.53 -24.56
N SER A 49 -6.08 10.24 -24.09
CA SER A 49 -6.03 11.71 -24.02
C SER A 49 -7.18 12.35 -23.21
N LEU A 50 -7.81 11.59 -22.30
CA LEU A 50 -8.84 12.09 -21.39
C LEU A 50 -8.26 12.85 -20.19
N ILE A 51 -6.99 12.58 -19.87
CA ILE A 51 -6.19 13.26 -18.87
C ILE A 51 -4.76 13.41 -19.38
N THR A 52 -4.13 14.53 -19.09
CA THR A 52 -2.74 14.79 -19.45
C THR A 52 -1.86 14.75 -18.19
N ILE A 53 -0.54 14.67 -18.39
CA ILE A 53 0.41 14.82 -17.29
C ILE A 53 0.27 16.21 -16.63
N GLN A 54 -0.02 17.24 -17.42
CA GLN A 54 -0.25 18.59 -16.91
C GLN A 54 -1.47 18.65 -15.99
N ASP A 55 -2.58 17.98 -16.35
CA ASP A 55 -3.77 17.89 -15.50
C ASP A 55 -3.44 17.28 -14.12
N LEU A 56 -2.53 16.29 -14.05
CA LEU A 56 -2.13 15.66 -12.80
C LEU A 56 -1.33 16.60 -11.87
N TYR A 57 -0.71 17.65 -12.41
CA TYR A 57 -0.03 18.68 -11.62
C TYR A 57 -0.95 19.84 -11.23
N GLU A 58 -1.96 20.13 -12.04
CA GLU A 58 -2.79 21.33 -11.88
C GLU A 58 -4.11 21.05 -11.15
N PHE A 59 -4.67 19.85 -11.32
CA PHE A 59 -5.96 19.49 -10.73
C PHE A 59 -5.80 18.95 -9.30
N SER A 60 -6.78 19.26 -8.47
CA SER A 60 -6.96 18.63 -7.17
C SER A 60 -7.41 17.17 -7.33
N GLU A 61 -7.25 16.37 -6.29
CA GLU A 61 -7.75 14.99 -6.23
C GLU A 61 -9.26 14.92 -6.59
N LYS A 62 -10.04 15.88 -6.09
CA LYS A 62 -11.48 15.94 -6.36
C LYS A 62 -11.78 16.12 -7.85
N GLU A 63 -11.09 17.02 -8.51
CA GLU A 63 -11.26 17.28 -9.95
C GLU A 63 -10.85 16.07 -10.79
N ILE A 64 -9.78 15.36 -10.40
CA ILE A 64 -9.40 14.11 -11.05
C ILE A 64 -10.49 13.04 -10.88
N ILE A 65 -11.03 12.88 -9.68
CA ILE A 65 -12.12 11.94 -9.42
C ILE A 65 -13.33 12.27 -10.27
N GLU A 66 -13.74 13.55 -10.34
CA GLU A 66 -14.85 14.00 -11.16
C GLU A 66 -14.61 13.74 -12.66
N LYS A 67 -13.38 13.93 -13.15
CA LYS A 67 -13.02 13.59 -14.54
C LYS A 67 -13.15 12.08 -14.81
N ILE A 68 -12.73 11.22 -13.87
CA ILE A 68 -12.86 9.76 -14.03
C ILE A 68 -14.35 9.35 -14.04
N GLU A 69 -15.13 9.87 -13.10
CA GLU A 69 -16.55 9.52 -12.95
C GLU A 69 -17.41 9.96 -14.13
N ASN A 70 -17.05 11.07 -14.77
CA ASN A 70 -17.81 11.67 -15.88
C ASN A 70 -17.14 11.46 -17.25
N CYS A 71 -16.11 10.61 -17.36
CA CYS A 71 -15.45 10.39 -18.63
C CYS A 71 -16.37 9.66 -19.63
N GLU A 72 -16.18 9.93 -20.93
CA GLU A 72 -16.96 9.32 -22.01
C GLU A 72 -16.76 7.81 -22.11
N GLU A 73 -15.64 7.29 -21.60
CA GLU A 73 -15.30 5.89 -21.55
C GLU A 73 -16.07 5.18 -20.42
N LYS A 74 -17.27 4.72 -20.75
CA LYS A 74 -18.20 4.10 -19.81
C LYS A 74 -17.59 2.93 -19.00
N ASN A 75 -16.68 2.16 -19.62
CA ASN A 75 -15.99 1.07 -18.93
C ASN A 75 -15.13 1.61 -17.78
N ILE A 76 -14.35 2.68 -17.99
CA ILE A 76 -13.50 3.31 -16.97
C ILE A 76 -14.38 3.83 -15.82
N ALA A 77 -15.38 4.64 -16.13
CA ALA A 77 -16.28 5.24 -15.14
C ALA A 77 -17.01 4.16 -14.32
N GLN A 78 -17.49 3.10 -14.96
CA GLN A 78 -18.20 1.99 -14.29
C GLN A 78 -17.26 1.20 -13.38
N CYS A 79 -16.07 0.81 -13.85
CA CYS A 79 -15.10 0.08 -13.05
C CYS A 79 -14.61 0.90 -11.85
N PHE A 80 -14.39 2.21 -12.06
CA PHE A 80 -14.02 3.12 -10.97
C PHE A 80 -15.14 3.22 -9.92
N LYS A 81 -16.40 3.31 -10.34
CA LYS A 81 -17.55 3.32 -9.45
C LYS A 81 -17.69 2.02 -8.65
N ILE A 82 -17.47 0.85 -9.28
CA ILE A 82 -17.48 -0.44 -8.60
C ILE A 82 -16.37 -0.47 -7.53
N TRP A 83 -15.14 -0.09 -7.90
CA TRP A 83 -14.02 -0.06 -6.97
C TRP A 83 -14.26 0.90 -5.80
N LYS A 84 -14.75 2.12 -6.07
CA LYS A 84 -15.03 3.15 -5.05
C LYS A 84 -16.04 2.68 -4.01
N ASN A 85 -17.02 1.88 -4.42
CA ASN A 85 -18.08 1.34 -3.55
C ASN A 85 -17.75 -0.06 -3.00
N ALA A 86 -16.62 -0.65 -3.36
CA ALA A 86 -16.25 -1.97 -2.87
C ALA A 86 -15.91 -1.93 -1.38
N THR A 87 -16.65 -2.69 -0.58
CA THR A 87 -16.38 -2.85 0.86
C THR A 87 -15.27 -3.86 1.10
N GLN A 88 -15.06 -4.80 0.18
CA GLN A 88 -14.05 -5.84 0.25
C GLN A 88 -13.39 -6.06 -1.12
N ILE A 89 -12.08 -6.27 -1.12
CA ILE A 89 -11.30 -6.77 -2.24
C ILE A 89 -11.14 -8.27 -2.05
N LYS A 90 -11.48 -9.07 -3.06
CA LYS A 90 -11.31 -10.52 -3.04
C LYS A 90 -9.85 -10.89 -3.22
N GLU A 91 -9.42 -11.99 -2.60
CA GLU A 91 -8.04 -12.46 -2.61
C GLU A 91 -7.96 -13.94 -2.94
N GLY A 92 -6.89 -14.34 -3.61
CA GLY A 92 -6.67 -15.73 -3.97
C GLY A 92 -5.25 -16.01 -4.42
N ASP A 93 -4.99 -17.28 -4.73
CA ASP A 93 -3.70 -17.68 -5.30
C ASP A 93 -3.78 -17.69 -6.85
N ILE A 94 -4.98 -17.79 -7.41
CA ILE A 94 -5.26 -17.71 -8.86
C ILE A 94 -6.53 -16.86 -9.02
N PRO A 95 -6.51 -15.78 -9.81
CA PRO A 95 -7.71 -14.99 -10.06
C PRO A 95 -8.66 -15.75 -10.99
N PRO A 96 -9.99 -15.57 -10.85
CA PRO A 96 -10.95 -16.05 -11.83
C PRO A 96 -10.69 -15.46 -13.23
N GLY A 97 -11.06 -16.18 -14.27
CA GLY A 97 -10.99 -15.66 -15.65
C GLY A 97 -11.95 -14.49 -15.88
N GLY A 98 -11.52 -13.49 -16.67
CA GLY A 98 -12.37 -12.37 -17.07
C GLY A 98 -12.59 -11.28 -16.03
N VAL A 99 -11.89 -11.34 -14.89
CA VAL A 99 -11.95 -10.30 -13.86
C VAL A 99 -10.68 -9.45 -13.85
N TYR A 100 -10.80 -8.18 -13.39
CA TYR A 100 -9.63 -7.38 -13.14
C TYR A 100 -8.89 -7.88 -11.88
N SER A 101 -7.63 -8.20 -12.04
CA SER A 101 -6.79 -8.74 -10.97
C SER A 101 -5.41 -8.11 -10.93
N VAL A 102 -4.86 -7.99 -9.73
CA VAL A 102 -3.52 -7.46 -9.45
C VAL A 102 -2.66 -8.56 -8.84
N SER A 103 -1.46 -8.78 -9.40
CA SER A 103 -0.47 -9.68 -8.80
C SER A 103 0.13 -9.07 -7.55
N LEU A 104 0.21 -9.85 -6.48
CA LEU A 104 0.72 -9.45 -5.18
C LEU A 104 2.03 -10.16 -4.79
N GLU A 105 2.63 -10.93 -5.70
CA GLU A 105 3.75 -11.83 -5.39
C GLU A 105 5.03 -11.13 -4.94
N LYS A 106 5.27 -9.88 -5.37
CA LYS A 106 6.52 -9.16 -5.08
C LYS A 106 6.32 -8.07 -4.03
N VAL A 107 6.12 -8.46 -2.78
CA VAL A 107 6.07 -7.51 -1.65
C VAL A 107 7.46 -7.24 -1.12
N LYS A 108 7.89 -5.99 -1.13
CA LYS A 108 9.08 -5.57 -0.38
C LYS A 108 8.66 -5.25 1.06
N ILE A 109 8.87 -6.19 1.95
CA ILE A 109 8.63 -5.98 3.38
C ILE A 109 9.66 -4.98 3.91
N ARG A 110 9.19 -3.98 4.62
CA ARG A 110 10.02 -2.98 5.29
C ARG A 110 9.78 -3.05 6.78
N TYR A 111 10.84 -3.01 7.55
CA TYR A 111 10.80 -2.93 9.00
C TYR A 111 11.82 -1.92 9.50
N ILE A 112 11.66 -1.46 10.72
CA ILE A 112 12.56 -0.50 11.36
C ILE A 112 13.04 -1.13 12.66
N ASN A 113 14.36 -1.15 12.86
CA ASN A 113 15.02 -1.64 14.06
C ASN A 113 16.00 -0.58 14.57
N PRO A 114 15.50 0.48 15.25
CA PRO A 114 16.31 1.63 15.62
C PRO A 114 17.33 1.31 16.71
N LEU A 115 18.33 2.16 16.82
CA LEU A 115 19.29 2.13 17.92
C LEU A 115 18.71 2.74 19.20
N VAL A 116 19.11 2.21 20.32
CA VAL A 116 18.83 2.74 21.66
C VAL A 116 20.15 3.01 22.37
N LYS A 117 20.32 4.21 22.92
CA LYS A 117 21.50 4.55 23.72
C LYS A 117 21.35 3.97 25.12
N ILE A 118 22.31 3.12 25.53
CA ILE A 118 22.43 2.56 26.90
C ILE A 118 23.82 2.92 27.41
N GLY A 119 23.88 3.88 28.32
CA GLY A 119 25.16 4.46 28.74
C GLY A 119 25.92 5.04 27.54
N GLU A 120 27.12 4.58 27.28
CA GLU A 120 27.95 5.01 26.16
C GLU A 120 27.78 4.14 24.89
N LYS A 121 26.95 3.10 24.94
CA LYS A 121 26.73 2.20 23.82
C LYS A 121 25.41 2.46 23.13
N ALA A 122 25.35 2.17 21.82
CA ALA A 122 24.14 2.11 21.04
C ALA A 122 23.89 0.68 20.59
N VAL A 123 22.72 0.14 20.92
CA VAL A 123 22.31 -1.24 20.62
C VAL A 123 20.98 -1.26 19.88
N ARG A 124 20.70 -2.28 19.09
CA ARG A 124 19.42 -2.42 18.42
C ARG A 124 18.30 -2.66 19.45
N VAL A 125 17.15 -2.03 19.26
CA VAL A 125 16.01 -2.22 20.18
C VAL A 125 15.57 -3.68 20.25
N SER A 126 15.68 -4.44 19.17
CA SER A 126 15.38 -5.88 19.15
C SER A 126 16.30 -6.74 20.01
N GLU A 127 17.49 -6.26 20.38
CA GLU A 127 18.45 -6.97 21.22
C GLU A 127 18.12 -6.80 22.70
N ILE A 128 17.36 -5.77 23.07
CA ILE A 128 17.06 -5.39 24.45
C ILE A 128 15.57 -5.45 24.79
N SER A 129 14.70 -5.65 23.78
CA SER A 129 13.25 -5.71 23.94
C SER A 129 12.65 -6.88 23.17
N GLU A 130 12.17 -7.88 23.89
CA GLU A 130 11.41 -8.98 23.32
C GLU A 130 10.10 -8.52 22.64
N LYS A 131 9.50 -7.42 23.13
CA LYS A 131 8.31 -6.81 22.52
C LYS A 131 8.63 -6.26 21.14
N ALA A 132 9.66 -5.43 21.02
CA ALA A 132 10.08 -4.87 19.74
C ALA A 132 10.53 -5.97 18.77
N LYS A 133 11.23 -6.98 19.24
CA LYS A 133 11.63 -8.14 18.45
C LYS A 133 10.42 -8.86 17.85
N LYS A 134 9.41 -9.16 18.67
CA LYS A 134 8.15 -9.80 18.19
C LYS A 134 7.41 -8.94 17.16
N ASP A 135 7.33 -7.63 17.36
CA ASP A 135 6.68 -6.73 16.41
C ASP A 135 7.42 -6.70 15.05
N ILE A 136 8.75 -6.69 15.07
CA ILE A 136 9.60 -6.79 13.87
C ILE A 136 9.41 -8.15 13.17
N GLU A 137 9.48 -9.26 13.92
CA GLU A 137 9.28 -10.60 13.39
C GLU A 137 7.90 -10.78 12.76
N LYS A 138 6.84 -10.25 13.40
CA LYS A 138 5.49 -10.24 12.84
C LYS A 138 5.43 -9.50 11.50
N ALA A 139 6.09 -8.35 11.39
CA ALA A 139 6.16 -7.60 10.15
C ALA A 139 6.91 -8.38 9.06
N LEU A 140 8.04 -9.01 9.39
CA LEU A 140 8.84 -9.80 8.45
C LEU A 140 8.13 -11.06 7.93
N HIS A 141 7.25 -11.66 8.74
CA HIS A 141 6.51 -12.86 8.37
C HIS A 141 5.10 -12.59 7.83
N PHE A 142 4.82 -11.35 7.44
CA PHE A 142 3.54 -10.99 6.84
C PHE A 142 3.32 -11.78 5.54
N LYS A 143 2.21 -12.55 5.51
CA LYS A 143 1.84 -13.37 4.36
C LYS A 143 0.69 -12.71 3.62
N THR A 144 0.82 -12.57 2.31
CA THR A 144 -0.25 -12.13 1.41
C THR A 144 -0.68 -13.27 0.50
N LYS A 145 -1.89 -13.21 -0.04
CA LYS A 145 -2.28 -14.03 -1.17
C LYS A 145 -1.54 -13.59 -2.44
N LYS A 146 -1.51 -14.43 -3.48
CA LYS A 146 -0.78 -14.13 -4.72
C LYS A 146 -1.46 -13.09 -5.61
N CYS A 147 -2.78 -12.94 -5.49
CA CYS A 147 -3.53 -11.92 -6.22
C CYS A 147 -4.68 -11.34 -5.40
N ALA A 148 -5.07 -10.13 -5.77
CA ALA A 148 -6.32 -9.51 -5.36
C ALA A 148 -7.13 -9.15 -6.60
N TYR A 149 -8.48 -9.18 -6.52
CA TYR A 149 -9.35 -8.95 -7.66
C TYR A 149 -10.72 -8.40 -7.27
N LEU A 150 -11.38 -7.79 -8.23
CA LEU A 150 -12.80 -7.41 -8.18
C LEU A 150 -13.51 -7.93 -9.43
N ASP A 151 -14.80 -8.21 -9.28
CA ASP A 151 -15.63 -8.82 -10.34
C ASP A 151 -16.05 -7.79 -11.40
N PHE A 152 -15.08 -7.24 -12.11
CA PHE A 152 -15.30 -6.45 -13.31
C PHE A 152 -14.18 -6.69 -14.33
N ASN A 153 -14.51 -6.48 -15.59
CA ASN A 153 -13.51 -6.51 -16.66
C ASN A 153 -13.03 -5.10 -16.95
N PHE A 154 -11.72 -4.89 -16.84
CA PHE A 154 -11.05 -3.61 -17.11
C PHE A 154 -10.17 -3.73 -18.36
N SER A 155 -10.72 -4.31 -19.43
CA SER A 155 -10.05 -4.45 -20.73
C SER A 155 -10.08 -3.14 -21.53
#